data_3d67315e8fdf2892cefc4e8329b3b565
#
_entry.id   3d67315e8fdf2892cefc4e8329b3b565
#
_cell.length_a   1.000
_cell.length_b   1.000
_cell.length_c   1.000
_cell.angle_alpha   90.00
_cell.angle_beta   90.00
_cell.angle_gamma   90.00
#
_symmetry.space_group_name_H-M   'P 1'
#
loop_
_entity.id
_entity.type
_entity.pdbx_description
1 polymer ?
#
loop_
_entity_poly.entity_id
_entity_poly.type
_entity_poly.pdbx_seq_one_letter_code
_entity_poly.pdbx_strand_id
1 'polypeptide(L)'
;MKKGIALLAAGMMLCGAAASADVLDYLKPIWLQVIDSGSNASEKQIPESVAVICADERMTVEASGVLLENDYAAEAHVYAVLRNNSRERLPIYSVQMTALDAAGKKLHEESYVSHLPDVVEPGETMLASEWMYDFVKDVSKVASIRISIETNSRVNEKWIRNEDVQAWVEGKYLCVKFTNTTDATIFGVVCGATVSDADGQILDMLLQSEYETDDLGIEPGSSVIWRKELEDTAMLKLNTDAVCEAWAYQIESL
;
A
#
# COMPACT_ATOMS: atom_id res chain seq x y z
N MET A 1 -26.43 25.43 -14.38
CA MET A 1 -26.04 24.08 -13.91
C MET A 1 -26.02 23.94 -12.38
N LYS A 2 -25.58 24.94 -11.60
CA LYS A 2 -25.56 24.85 -10.11
C LYS A 2 -26.95 24.70 -9.44
N LYS A 3 -28.04 25.13 -10.08
CA LYS A 3 -29.41 25.06 -9.50
C LYS A 3 -30.06 23.66 -9.58
N GLY A 4 -29.62 22.82 -10.51
CA GLY A 4 -30.15 21.44 -10.66
C GLY A 4 -29.65 20.46 -9.60
N ILE A 5 -28.42 20.65 -9.15
CA ILE A 5 -27.78 19.78 -8.14
C ILE A 5 -28.41 19.98 -6.75
N ALA A 6 -28.72 21.23 -6.42
CA ALA A 6 -29.36 21.56 -5.13
C ALA A 6 -30.78 20.97 -5.00
N LEU A 7 -31.48 20.80 -6.11
CA LEU A 7 -32.85 20.23 -6.10
C LEU A 7 -32.84 18.71 -5.87
N LEU A 8 -31.82 18.00 -6.37
CA LEU A 8 -31.67 16.57 -6.16
C LEU A 8 -31.28 16.22 -4.70
N ALA A 9 -30.41 17.01 -4.10
CA ALA A 9 -30.04 16.86 -2.69
C ALA A 9 -31.21 17.14 -1.74
N ALA A 10 -32.04 18.15 -2.06
CA ALA A 10 -33.23 18.48 -1.26
C ALA A 10 -34.32 17.38 -1.36
N GLY A 11 -34.45 16.71 -2.51
CA GLY A 11 -35.42 15.64 -2.68
C GLY A 11 -35.09 14.38 -1.87
N MET A 12 -33.82 14.11 -1.62
CA MET A 12 -33.39 12.97 -0.80
C MET A 12 -33.56 13.15 0.70
N MET A 13 -33.56 14.40 1.20
CA MET A 13 -33.79 14.70 2.63
C MET A 13 -35.26 14.61 3.07
N LEU A 14 -36.20 14.57 2.13
CA LEU A 14 -37.65 14.53 2.45
C LEU A 14 -38.23 13.12 2.44
N CYS A 15 -37.53 12.13 1.89
CA CYS A 15 -37.94 10.72 1.93
C CYS A 15 -37.18 10.02 3.05
N GLY A 16 -37.63 10.19 4.29
CA GLY A 16 -37.18 9.39 5.44
C GLY A 16 -37.65 7.96 5.34
N ALA A 17 -37.01 7.15 4.50
CA ALA A 17 -37.16 5.73 4.47
C ALA A 17 -35.88 5.11 3.91
N ALA A 18 -35.45 4.02 4.53
CA ALA A 18 -34.28 3.27 4.22
C ALA A 18 -34.04 3.15 2.70
N ALA A 19 -33.02 3.83 2.19
CA ALA A 19 -32.53 3.59 0.85
C ALA A 19 -31.98 2.16 0.82
N SER A 20 -32.63 1.31 0.04
CA SER A 20 -32.13 -0.04 -0.20
C SER A 20 -30.80 0.04 -0.96
N ALA A 21 -29.96 -0.98 -0.83
CA ALA A 21 -28.67 -1.09 -1.53
C ALA A 21 -28.78 -0.80 -3.04
N ASP A 22 -29.91 -1.16 -3.65
CA ASP A 22 -30.23 -0.92 -5.07
C ASP A 22 -30.21 0.55 -5.50
N VAL A 23 -30.50 1.51 -4.60
CA VAL A 23 -30.50 2.93 -4.94
C VAL A 23 -29.07 3.48 -5.01
N LEU A 24 -28.16 2.96 -4.16
CA LEU A 24 -26.74 3.33 -4.19
C LEU A 24 -26.02 2.82 -5.43
N ASP A 25 -26.38 1.62 -5.88
CA ASP A 25 -25.82 1.02 -7.12
C ASP A 25 -26.32 1.74 -8.38
N TYR A 26 -27.47 2.37 -8.33
CA TYR A 26 -27.99 3.17 -9.46
C TYR A 26 -27.34 4.57 -9.53
N LEU A 27 -26.83 5.09 -8.42
CA LEU A 27 -26.19 6.41 -8.35
C LEU A 27 -24.70 6.38 -8.70
N LYS A 28 -24.01 5.24 -8.52
CA LYS A 28 -22.57 5.08 -8.87
C LYS A 28 -22.24 5.52 -10.31
N PRO A 29 -23.00 5.10 -11.35
CA PRO A 29 -22.72 5.53 -12.73
C PRO A 29 -22.92 7.02 -12.96
N ILE A 30 -23.83 7.66 -12.22
CA ILE A 30 -24.15 9.08 -12.37
C ILE A 30 -23.05 9.96 -11.74
N TRP A 31 -22.47 9.55 -10.62
CA TRP A 31 -21.34 10.25 -10.00
C TRP A 31 -20.07 10.14 -10.83
N LEU A 32 -19.79 8.97 -11.39
CA LEU A 32 -18.67 8.74 -12.32
C LEU A 32 -18.80 9.63 -13.59
N GLN A 33 -20.02 9.75 -14.15
CA GLN A 33 -20.26 10.61 -15.32
C GLN A 33 -20.17 12.11 -15.02
N VAL A 34 -20.41 12.54 -13.79
CA VAL A 34 -20.33 13.97 -13.40
C VAL A 34 -18.88 14.39 -13.10
N ILE A 35 -18.05 13.48 -12.62
CA ILE A 35 -16.60 13.71 -12.43
C ILE A 35 -15.89 13.78 -13.78
N ASP A 36 -16.28 12.95 -14.75
CA ASP A 36 -15.69 12.90 -16.10
C ASP A 36 -16.03 14.08 -17.01
N SER A 37 -17.09 14.82 -16.70
CA SER A 37 -17.56 15.93 -17.57
C SER A 37 -16.89 17.29 -17.32
N GLY A 38 -15.87 17.37 -16.49
CA GLY A 38 -15.28 18.63 -16.01
C GLY A 38 -13.87 18.97 -16.45
N SER A 39 -13.09 18.05 -16.97
CA SER A 39 -11.72 18.33 -17.39
C SER A 39 -11.54 18.16 -18.91
N ASN A 40 -11.42 19.27 -19.63
CA ASN A 40 -10.82 19.33 -20.96
C ASN A 40 -9.27 19.22 -20.90
N ALA A 41 -8.73 18.55 -19.90
CA ALA A 41 -7.35 18.07 -19.94
C ALA A 41 -7.32 16.86 -20.88
N SER A 42 -6.48 16.90 -21.90
CA SER A 42 -6.24 15.74 -22.76
C SER A 42 -5.94 14.56 -21.82
N GLU A 43 -6.84 13.55 -21.79
CA GLU A 43 -6.63 12.31 -21.06
C GLU A 43 -5.26 11.74 -21.49
N LYS A 44 -4.26 11.99 -20.68
CA LYS A 44 -3.01 11.26 -20.81
C LYS A 44 -3.35 9.83 -20.42
N GLN A 45 -3.25 8.93 -21.37
CA GLN A 45 -3.54 7.52 -21.17
C GLN A 45 -2.61 6.98 -20.07
N ILE A 46 -3.18 6.70 -18.91
CA ILE A 46 -2.46 5.98 -17.84
C ILE A 46 -2.19 4.57 -18.38
N PRO A 47 -0.96 4.03 -18.27
CA PRO A 47 -0.67 2.66 -18.70
C PRO A 47 -1.60 1.69 -17.97
N GLU A 48 -2.16 0.70 -18.68
CA GLU A 48 -3.04 -0.32 -18.10
C GLU A 48 -2.33 -1.14 -16.99
N SER A 49 -1.01 -1.29 -17.12
CA SER A 49 -0.17 -1.91 -16.09
C SER A 49 1.27 -1.41 -16.18
N VAL A 50 1.90 -1.24 -15.03
CA VAL A 50 3.32 -0.94 -14.89
C VAL A 50 3.98 -2.13 -14.21
N ALA A 51 4.97 -2.73 -14.86
CA ALA A 51 5.70 -3.86 -14.29
C ALA A 51 6.58 -3.41 -13.12
N VAL A 52 6.54 -4.15 -12.01
CA VAL A 52 7.48 -3.96 -10.88
C VAL A 52 8.49 -5.10 -10.90
N ILE A 53 9.77 -4.77 -10.94
CA ILE A 53 10.87 -5.74 -11.03
C ILE A 53 11.90 -5.49 -9.92
N CYS A 54 12.44 -6.56 -9.34
CA CYS A 54 13.56 -6.45 -8.40
C CYS A 54 14.88 -6.67 -9.15
N ALA A 55 15.87 -5.79 -8.91
CA ALA A 55 17.20 -5.89 -9.52
C ALA A 55 18.11 -6.89 -8.78
N ASP A 56 17.79 -7.20 -7.51
CA ASP A 56 18.54 -8.18 -6.72
C ASP A 56 18.00 -9.60 -7.01
N GLU A 57 18.83 -10.47 -7.60
CA GLU A 57 18.46 -11.83 -7.98
C GLU A 57 18.09 -12.73 -6.79
N ARG A 58 18.44 -12.34 -5.56
CA ARG A 58 18.07 -13.04 -4.32
C ARG A 58 16.61 -12.82 -3.94
N MET A 59 15.98 -11.77 -4.48
CA MET A 59 14.61 -11.38 -4.17
C MET A 59 13.71 -11.50 -5.39
N THR A 60 12.47 -11.91 -5.18
CA THR A 60 11.41 -11.91 -6.21
C THR A 60 10.23 -11.05 -5.78
N VAL A 61 9.64 -10.33 -6.71
CA VAL A 61 8.35 -9.64 -6.49
C VAL A 61 7.25 -10.69 -6.50
N GLU A 62 6.54 -10.86 -5.39
CA GLU A 62 5.38 -11.77 -5.28
C GLU A 62 4.07 -11.07 -5.60
N ALA A 63 3.92 -9.84 -5.12
CA ALA A 63 2.78 -8.98 -5.39
C ALA A 63 3.24 -7.54 -5.52
N SER A 64 2.53 -6.75 -6.30
CA SER A 64 2.83 -5.33 -6.45
C SER A 64 1.60 -4.53 -6.84
N GLY A 65 1.67 -3.22 -6.66
CA GLY A 65 0.69 -2.26 -7.14
C GLY A 65 1.37 -0.96 -7.52
N VAL A 66 0.90 -0.34 -8.60
CA VAL A 66 1.30 1.00 -9.00
C VAL A 66 0.03 1.80 -9.26
N LEU A 67 -0.21 2.79 -8.42
CA LEU A 67 -1.30 3.73 -8.59
C LEU A 67 -0.71 5.02 -9.14
N LEU A 68 -1.13 5.39 -10.34
CA LEU A 68 -0.69 6.60 -11.02
C LEU A 68 -1.78 7.66 -10.89
N GLU A 69 -1.41 8.83 -10.39
CA GLU A 69 -2.29 9.99 -10.29
C GLU A 69 -1.78 11.12 -11.18
N ASN A 70 -2.69 11.88 -11.76
CA ASN A 70 -2.33 12.90 -12.77
C ASN A 70 -3.13 14.19 -12.60
N ASP A 71 -3.74 14.44 -11.43
CA ASP A 71 -4.68 15.55 -11.25
C ASP A 71 -4.00 16.92 -11.16
N TYR A 72 -2.96 17.07 -10.36
CA TYR A 72 -2.20 18.33 -10.18
C TYR A 72 -0.71 18.17 -10.44
N ALA A 73 -0.13 17.10 -9.96
CA ALA A 73 1.23 16.65 -10.27
C ALA A 73 1.16 15.20 -10.73
N ALA A 74 2.13 14.74 -11.50
CA ALA A 74 2.23 13.32 -11.80
C ALA A 74 2.80 12.64 -10.57
N GLU A 75 1.97 11.88 -9.87
CA GLU A 75 2.32 11.15 -8.67
C GLU A 75 2.17 9.65 -8.89
N ALA A 76 2.95 8.86 -8.18
CA ALA A 76 2.84 7.41 -8.18
C ALA A 76 2.98 6.85 -6.79
N HIS A 77 2.00 6.04 -6.36
CA HIS A 77 2.15 5.15 -5.22
C HIS A 77 2.61 3.80 -5.70
N VAL A 78 3.73 3.34 -5.19
CA VAL A 78 4.32 2.05 -5.56
C VAL A 78 4.36 1.15 -4.34
N TYR A 79 3.81 -0.04 -4.47
CA TYR A 79 3.76 -1.07 -3.45
C TYR A 79 4.39 -2.35 -3.97
N ALA A 80 5.15 -3.04 -3.14
CA ALA A 80 5.72 -4.34 -3.49
C ALA A 80 5.84 -5.24 -2.26
N VAL A 81 5.55 -6.53 -2.47
CA VAL A 81 5.90 -7.63 -1.58
C VAL A 81 7.00 -8.41 -2.26
N LEU A 82 8.16 -8.50 -1.61
CA LEU A 82 9.33 -9.18 -2.15
C LEU A 82 9.70 -10.36 -1.26
N ARG A 83 9.98 -11.54 -1.85
CA ARG A 83 10.43 -12.73 -1.13
C ARG A 83 11.92 -12.95 -1.28
N ASN A 84 12.61 -13.23 -0.19
CA ASN A 84 13.99 -13.72 -0.19
C ASN A 84 14.03 -15.20 -0.62
N ASN A 85 14.44 -15.47 -1.85
CA ASN A 85 14.60 -16.84 -2.38
C ASN A 85 16.02 -17.38 -2.20
N SER A 86 16.91 -16.62 -1.61
CA SER A 86 18.26 -17.07 -1.32
C SER A 86 18.30 -17.94 -0.05
N ARG A 87 19.47 -18.48 0.24
CA ARG A 87 19.75 -19.20 1.49
C ARG A 87 20.39 -18.31 2.55
N GLU A 88 20.50 -17.02 2.25
CA GLU A 88 21.19 -16.05 3.08
C GLU A 88 20.19 -15.11 3.75
N ARG A 89 20.48 -14.76 4.99
CA ARG A 89 19.85 -13.65 5.69
C ARG A 89 20.24 -12.33 4.99
N LEU A 90 19.29 -11.50 4.65
CA LEU A 90 19.51 -10.24 3.95
C LEU A 90 19.26 -9.06 4.90
N PRO A 91 20.31 -8.47 5.48
CA PRO A 91 20.17 -7.22 6.24
C PRO A 91 20.05 -6.05 5.26
N ILE A 92 18.86 -5.49 5.16
CA ILE A 92 18.50 -4.41 4.24
C ILE A 92 18.95 -3.08 4.85
N TYR A 93 19.73 -2.35 4.12
CA TYR A 93 20.19 -1.03 4.52
C TYR A 93 19.38 0.09 3.86
N SER A 94 19.09 -0.08 2.59
CA SER A 94 18.24 0.84 1.84
C SER A 94 17.54 0.13 0.69
N VAL A 95 16.38 0.67 0.35
CA VAL A 95 15.60 0.29 -0.83
C VAL A 95 15.47 1.54 -1.70
N GLN A 96 15.65 1.36 -3.00
CA GLN A 96 15.52 2.40 -3.99
C GLN A 96 14.52 1.97 -5.06
N MET A 97 13.66 2.86 -5.51
CA MET A 97 12.74 2.63 -6.61
C MET A 97 13.07 3.55 -7.79
N THR A 98 13.18 2.99 -8.98
CA THR A 98 13.51 3.73 -10.21
C THR A 98 12.44 3.48 -11.27
N ALA A 99 11.79 4.54 -11.74
CA ALA A 99 10.90 4.49 -12.89
C ALA A 99 11.69 4.48 -14.20
N LEU A 100 11.34 3.57 -15.08
CA LEU A 100 11.99 3.37 -16.38
C LEU A 100 10.99 3.48 -17.52
N ASP A 101 11.44 4.02 -18.66
CA ASP A 101 10.71 3.95 -19.91
C ASP A 101 10.88 2.58 -20.61
N ALA A 102 10.19 2.38 -21.73
CA ALA A 102 10.25 1.15 -22.51
C ALA A 102 11.64 0.83 -23.08
N ALA A 103 12.55 1.80 -23.14
CA ALA A 103 13.95 1.61 -23.55
C ALA A 103 14.87 1.34 -22.33
N GLY A 104 14.32 1.28 -21.10
CA GLY A 104 15.08 1.10 -19.86
C GLY A 104 15.78 2.38 -19.39
N LYS A 105 15.45 3.54 -19.95
CA LYS A 105 16.00 4.82 -19.49
C LYS A 105 15.30 5.27 -18.22
N LYS A 106 16.11 5.74 -17.26
CA LYS A 106 15.62 6.33 -16.02
C LYS A 106 14.80 7.58 -16.29
N LEU A 107 13.59 7.60 -15.74
CA LEU A 107 12.68 8.73 -15.74
C LEU A 107 12.66 9.44 -14.37
N HIS A 108 12.64 8.66 -13.29
CA HIS A 108 12.61 9.14 -11.91
C HIS A 108 13.29 8.14 -10.97
N GLU A 109 13.66 8.57 -9.76
CA GLU A 109 14.30 7.72 -8.77
C GLU A 109 14.04 8.24 -7.36
N GLU A 110 13.59 7.34 -6.48
CA GLU A 110 13.48 7.55 -5.03
C GLU A 110 14.46 6.66 -4.29
N SER A 111 15.20 7.27 -3.34
CA SER A 111 16.32 6.62 -2.66
C SER A 111 16.03 6.21 -1.22
N TYR A 112 14.88 6.61 -0.65
CA TYR A 112 14.52 6.35 0.75
C TYR A 112 13.14 5.71 0.83
N VAL A 113 13.03 4.54 0.21
CA VAL A 113 11.78 3.77 0.17
C VAL A 113 11.53 3.14 1.53
N SER A 114 10.34 3.36 2.07
CA SER A 114 9.87 2.71 3.30
C SER A 114 9.78 1.21 3.10
N HIS A 115 10.32 0.41 4.02
CA HIS A 115 10.29 -1.04 3.94
C HIS A 115 10.17 -1.69 5.32
N LEU A 116 9.77 -2.97 5.35
CA LEU A 116 9.57 -3.76 6.56
C LEU A 116 9.66 -5.26 6.21
N PRO A 117 10.47 -6.08 6.90
CA PRO A 117 11.46 -5.74 7.94
C PRO A 117 12.79 -5.27 7.35
N ASP A 118 13.70 -4.77 8.21
CA ASP A 118 15.09 -4.46 7.83
C ASP A 118 15.97 -5.70 7.70
N VAL A 119 15.49 -6.86 8.13
CA VAL A 119 16.18 -8.13 7.99
C VAL A 119 15.22 -9.16 7.45
N VAL A 120 15.56 -9.70 6.28
CA VAL A 120 14.72 -10.69 5.59
C VAL A 120 15.41 -12.06 5.63
N GLU A 121 14.86 -12.96 6.44
CA GLU A 121 15.36 -14.34 6.53
C GLU A 121 15.06 -15.15 5.25
N PRO A 122 15.77 -16.26 4.99
CA PRO A 122 15.49 -17.14 3.86
C PRO A 122 14.01 -17.59 3.81
N GLY A 123 13.34 -17.34 2.68
CA GLY A 123 11.94 -17.66 2.48
C GLY A 123 10.94 -16.65 3.06
N GLU A 124 11.40 -15.64 3.80
CA GLU A 124 10.55 -14.56 4.31
C GLU A 124 10.33 -13.47 3.27
N THR A 125 9.35 -12.60 3.56
CA THR A 125 8.96 -11.49 2.69
C THR A 125 9.32 -10.15 3.31
N MET A 126 9.53 -9.16 2.43
CA MET A 126 9.68 -7.75 2.74
C MET A 126 8.58 -6.96 2.05
N LEU A 127 7.99 -6.03 2.74
CA LEU A 127 7.09 -5.02 2.20
C LEU A 127 7.91 -3.78 1.83
N ALA A 128 7.59 -3.14 0.72
CA ALA A 128 8.19 -1.88 0.33
C ALA A 128 7.12 -0.95 -0.25
N SER A 129 7.12 0.30 0.15
CA SER A 129 6.14 1.29 -0.30
C SER A 129 6.79 2.67 -0.43
N GLU A 130 6.44 3.39 -1.49
CA GLU A 130 6.88 4.76 -1.69
C GLU A 130 5.84 5.57 -2.44
N TRP A 131 5.75 6.84 -2.05
CA TRP A 131 4.99 7.86 -2.75
C TRP A 131 5.95 8.77 -3.51
N MET A 132 5.99 8.63 -4.83
CA MET A 132 6.84 9.40 -5.73
C MET A 132 6.14 10.68 -6.17
N TYR A 133 6.55 11.82 -5.60
CA TYR A 133 6.06 13.15 -5.96
C TYR A 133 6.80 13.70 -7.17
N ASP A 134 6.13 14.58 -7.95
CA ASP A 134 6.69 15.16 -9.18
C ASP A 134 7.35 14.13 -10.09
N PHE A 135 6.76 12.95 -10.09
CA PHE A 135 7.28 11.68 -10.55
C PHE A 135 7.81 11.74 -11.96
N VAL A 136 7.00 12.15 -12.92
CA VAL A 136 7.39 12.37 -14.32
C VAL A 136 6.47 13.39 -14.95
N LYS A 137 6.94 14.04 -16.01
CA LYS A 137 6.08 14.97 -16.81
C LYS A 137 4.96 14.29 -17.58
N ASP A 138 5.09 12.97 -17.78
CA ASP A 138 4.19 12.17 -18.61
C ASP A 138 4.20 10.72 -18.13
N VAL A 139 3.20 10.37 -17.33
CA VAL A 139 3.03 9.03 -16.74
C VAL A 139 2.87 7.93 -17.79
N SER A 140 2.38 8.27 -19.01
CA SER A 140 2.23 7.29 -20.10
C SER A 140 3.55 6.71 -20.60
N LYS A 141 4.68 7.30 -20.22
CA LYS A 141 6.02 6.81 -20.57
C LYS A 141 6.59 5.79 -19.61
N VAL A 142 5.98 5.62 -18.43
CA VAL A 142 6.45 4.67 -17.44
C VAL A 142 6.11 3.26 -17.92
N ALA A 143 7.12 2.45 -18.14
CA ALA A 143 6.97 1.06 -18.54
C ALA A 143 7.21 0.09 -17.39
N SER A 144 8.11 0.44 -16.44
CA SER A 144 8.40 -0.37 -15.27
C SER A 144 8.96 0.45 -14.12
N ILE A 145 8.78 -0.10 -12.91
CA ILE A 145 9.47 0.32 -11.69
C ILE A 145 10.49 -0.76 -11.34
N ARG A 146 11.74 -0.36 -11.21
CA ARG A 146 12.82 -1.24 -10.76
C ARG A 146 13.15 -0.97 -9.31
N ILE A 147 13.11 -2.01 -8.48
CA ILE A 147 13.49 -1.99 -7.07
C ILE A 147 14.93 -2.46 -6.98
N SER A 148 15.79 -1.67 -6.34
CA SER A 148 17.17 -2.00 -6.01
C SER A 148 17.32 -2.03 -4.50
N ILE A 149 18.07 -3.02 -3.99
CA ILE A 149 18.24 -3.26 -2.56
C ILE A 149 19.73 -3.19 -2.24
N GLU A 150 20.09 -2.41 -1.24
CA GLU A 150 21.42 -2.39 -0.66
C GLU A 150 21.41 -3.13 0.67
N THR A 151 22.31 -4.08 0.84
CA THR A 151 22.47 -4.84 2.08
C THR A 151 23.70 -4.39 2.84
N ASN A 152 23.63 -4.34 4.19
CA ASN A 152 24.74 -3.97 5.04
C ASN A 152 24.81 -4.85 6.28
N SER A 153 25.89 -5.58 6.45
CA SER A 153 26.11 -6.48 7.58
C SER A 153 26.16 -5.79 8.97
N ARG A 154 26.12 -4.45 9.00
CA ARG A 154 26.04 -3.68 10.25
C ARG A 154 24.63 -3.62 10.83
N VAL A 155 23.59 -3.95 10.04
CA VAL A 155 22.24 -4.14 10.56
C VAL A 155 22.27 -5.41 11.41
N ASN A 156 22.26 -5.23 12.73
CA ASN A 156 22.51 -6.31 13.71
C ASN A 156 21.32 -6.49 14.65
N GLU A 157 20.13 -6.27 14.14
CA GLU A 157 18.88 -6.51 14.84
C GLU A 157 18.36 -7.90 14.51
N LYS A 158 17.61 -8.48 15.43
CA LYS A 158 16.89 -9.70 15.19
C LYS A 158 15.42 -9.38 15.00
N TRP A 159 14.90 -9.63 13.83
CA TRP A 159 13.51 -9.47 13.48
C TRP A 159 12.82 -10.82 13.58
N ILE A 160 11.87 -10.92 14.51
CA ILE A 160 11.14 -12.17 14.77
C ILE A 160 9.74 -12.00 14.20
N ARG A 161 9.43 -12.76 13.17
CA ARG A 161 8.08 -12.80 12.60
C ARG A 161 7.08 -13.35 13.62
N ASN A 162 5.92 -12.74 13.67
CA ASN A 162 4.83 -13.14 14.55
C ASN A 162 3.58 -13.45 13.71
N GLU A 163 2.99 -14.62 13.96
CA GLU A 163 1.82 -15.11 13.21
C GLU A 163 0.48 -14.63 13.79
N ASP A 164 0.46 -14.04 14.98
CA ASP A 164 -0.76 -13.58 15.66
C ASP A 164 -1.16 -12.18 15.20
N VAL A 165 -1.24 -12.01 13.89
CA VAL A 165 -1.56 -10.76 13.20
C VAL A 165 -2.68 -10.97 12.20
N GLN A 166 -3.57 -9.98 12.05
CA GLN A 166 -4.71 -9.99 11.15
C GLN A 166 -4.88 -8.62 10.50
N ALA A 167 -5.28 -8.58 9.22
CA ALA A 167 -5.66 -7.35 8.53
C ALA A 167 -7.07 -7.44 7.98
N TRP A 168 -7.75 -6.30 7.90
CA TRP A 168 -9.07 -6.15 7.28
C TRP A 168 -9.30 -4.69 6.87
N VAL A 169 -10.28 -4.47 6.01
CA VAL A 169 -10.78 -3.14 5.70
C VAL A 169 -12.02 -2.85 6.53
N GLU A 170 -12.05 -1.72 7.22
CA GLU A 170 -13.19 -1.21 7.97
C GLU A 170 -13.55 0.21 7.51
N GLY A 171 -14.63 0.33 6.75
CA GLY A 171 -15.00 1.60 6.11
C GLY A 171 -13.91 2.06 5.14
N LYS A 172 -13.25 3.17 5.45
CA LYS A 172 -12.15 3.72 4.64
C LYS A 172 -10.75 3.41 5.21
N TYR A 173 -10.63 2.49 6.17
CA TYR A 173 -9.38 2.20 6.83
C TYR A 173 -8.90 0.78 6.54
N LEU A 174 -7.62 0.65 6.16
CA LEU A 174 -6.88 -0.61 6.29
C LEU A 174 -6.44 -0.73 7.75
N CYS A 175 -6.89 -1.79 8.38
CA CYS A 175 -6.63 -2.08 9.78
C CYS A 175 -5.70 -3.27 9.90
N VAL A 176 -4.77 -3.22 10.84
CA VAL A 176 -3.95 -4.36 11.23
C VAL A 176 -4.01 -4.53 12.76
N LYS A 177 -4.26 -5.75 13.21
CA LYS A 177 -4.31 -6.12 14.61
C LYS A 177 -3.22 -7.13 14.92
N PHE A 178 -2.40 -6.82 15.90
CA PHE A 178 -1.48 -7.77 16.53
C PHE A 178 -2.02 -8.18 17.90
N THR A 179 -1.86 -9.45 18.27
CA THR A 179 -2.23 -9.97 19.59
C THR A 179 -1.02 -10.63 20.24
N ASN A 180 -0.65 -10.20 21.45
CA ASN A 180 0.40 -10.86 22.21
C ASN A 180 -0.15 -12.16 22.83
N THR A 181 0.21 -13.29 22.25
CA THR A 181 -0.16 -14.64 22.73
C THR A 181 0.90 -15.26 23.65
N THR A 182 1.98 -14.55 23.94
CA THR A 182 3.02 -15.00 24.87
C THR A 182 2.62 -14.73 26.34
N ASP A 183 3.42 -15.20 27.27
CA ASP A 183 3.24 -14.99 28.72
C ASP A 183 4.03 -13.79 29.27
N ALA A 184 4.71 -13.03 28.39
CA ALA A 184 5.49 -11.85 28.74
C ALA A 184 5.02 -10.62 27.96
N THR A 185 5.24 -9.42 28.52
CA THR A 185 5.07 -8.15 27.80
C THR A 185 6.07 -8.06 26.64
N ILE A 186 5.57 -7.74 25.45
CA ILE A 186 6.37 -7.58 24.23
C ILE A 186 6.52 -6.09 23.94
N PHE A 187 7.72 -5.67 23.56
CA PHE A 187 8.06 -4.31 23.12
C PHE A 187 8.58 -4.35 21.66
N GLY A 188 8.63 -3.21 21.02
CA GLY A 188 9.22 -3.06 19.67
C GLY A 188 8.46 -3.88 18.61
N VAL A 189 7.13 -3.92 18.67
CA VAL A 189 6.31 -4.60 17.65
C VAL A 189 5.99 -3.63 16.53
N VAL A 190 6.35 -4.00 15.31
CA VAL A 190 6.00 -3.28 14.08
C VAL A 190 5.12 -4.15 13.20
N CYS A 191 4.17 -3.51 12.50
CA CYS A 191 3.23 -4.20 11.65
C CYS A 191 3.17 -3.62 10.26
N GLY A 192 2.91 -4.50 9.29
CA GLY A 192 2.56 -4.12 7.93
C GLY A 192 1.29 -4.83 7.49
N ALA A 193 0.56 -4.24 6.56
CA ALA A 193 -0.57 -4.87 5.92
C ALA A 193 -0.72 -4.40 4.48
N THR A 194 -1.28 -5.27 3.65
CA THR A 194 -1.68 -4.93 2.28
C THR A 194 -3.18 -5.17 2.11
N VAL A 195 -3.77 -4.44 1.17
CA VAL A 195 -5.05 -4.78 0.57
C VAL A 195 -4.84 -4.89 -0.93
N SER A 196 -5.31 -6.01 -1.52
CA SER A 196 -5.19 -6.31 -2.94
C SER A 196 -6.56 -6.55 -3.54
N ASP A 197 -6.69 -6.31 -4.85
CA ASP A 197 -7.87 -6.71 -5.62
C ASP A 197 -7.90 -8.22 -5.89
N ALA A 198 -8.94 -8.68 -6.60
CA ALA A 198 -9.12 -10.08 -6.97
C ALA A 198 -8.03 -10.63 -7.91
N ASP A 199 -7.33 -9.75 -8.63
CA ASP A 199 -6.23 -10.11 -9.54
C ASP A 199 -4.87 -10.14 -8.82
N GLY A 200 -4.84 -9.82 -7.50
CA GLY A 200 -3.65 -9.79 -6.67
C GLY A 200 -2.82 -8.50 -6.82
N GLN A 201 -3.35 -7.48 -7.49
CA GLN A 201 -2.71 -6.16 -7.51
C GLN A 201 -2.88 -5.47 -6.16
N ILE A 202 -1.80 -5.01 -5.55
CA ILE A 202 -1.87 -4.26 -4.31
C ILE A 202 -2.50 -2.90 -4.58
N LEU A 203 -3.58 -2.60 -3.86
CA LEU A 203 -4.29 -1.32 -3.93
C LEU A 203 -3.75 -0.32 -2.91
N ASP A 204 -3.36 -0.80 -1.73
CA ASP A 204 -2.78 0.02 -0.69
C ASP A 204 -1.96 -0.82 0.30
N MET A 205 -1.07 -0.16 1.04
CA MET A 205 -0.18 -0.78 2.03
C MET A 205 -0.07 0.10 3.27
N LEU A 206 -0.14 -0.53 4.44
CA LEU A 206 0.22 0.05 5.71
C LEU A 206 1.61 -0.46 6.08
N LEU A 207 2.54 0.45 6.32
CA LEU A 207 3.82 0.17 6.98
C LEU A 207 3.88 1.04 8.23
N GLN A 208 4.06 0.40 9.38
CA GLN A 208 4.25 1.12 10.62
C GLN A 208 5.74 1.27 10.90
N SER A 209 6.17 2.48 11.26
CA SER A 209 7.54 2.71 11.65
C SER A 209 7.79 2.19 13.07
N GLU A 210 8.98 1.69 13.33
CA GLU A 210 9.42 1.27 14.67
C GLU A 210 9.35 2.39 15.71
N TYR A 211 9.61 3.65 15.31
CA TYR A 211 9.57 4.83 16.19
C TYR A 211 8.23 5.08 16.88
N GLU A 212 7.13 4.52 16.33
CA GLU A 212 5.80 4.67 16.92
C GLU A 212 5.51 3.64 18.04
N THR A 213 6.36 2.64 18.19
CA THR A 213 6.10 1.47 19.04
C THR A 213 7.18 1.13 20.05
N ASP A 214 8.34 1.77 20.02
CA ASP A 214 9.48 1.44 20.88
C ASP A 214 9.14 1.38 22.39
N ASP A 215 8.30 2.29 22.85
CA ASP A 215 7.88 2.37 24.26
C ASP A 215 6.54 1.66 24.52
N LEU A 216 5.87 1.11 23.50
CA LEU A 216 4.58 0.46 23.66
C LEU A 216 4.73 -0.99 24.10
N GLY A 217 4.60 -1.23 25.40
CA GLY A 217 4.52 -2.58 25.96
C GLY A 217 3.14 -3.19 25.70
N ILE A 218 3.09 -4.33 25.03
CA ILE A 218 1.87 -5.10 24.78
C ILE A 218 1.81 -6.24 25.78
N GLU A 219 0.91 -6.14 26.75
CA GLU A 219 0.73 -7.12 27.82
C GLU A 219 0.25 -8.49 27.29
N PRO A 220 0.51 -9.61 28.01
CA PRO A 220 -0.02 -10.92 27.64
C PRO A 220 -1.53 -10.92 27.41
N GLY A 221 -1.97 -11.50 26.31
CA GLY A 221 -3.37 -11.57 25.89
C GLY A 221 -3.97 -10.26 25.37
N SER A 222 -3.21 -9.17 25.39
CA SER A 222 -3.65 -7.88 24.89
C SER A 222 -3.45 -7.76 23.39
N SER A 223 -4.20 -6.85 22.76
CA SER A 223 -4.09 -6.57 21.33
C SER A 223 -3.94 -5.08 21.07
N VAL A 224 -3.23 -4.75 20.00
CA VAL A 224 -3.12 -3.39 19.46
C VAL A 224 -3.64 -3.39 18.03
N ILE A 225 -4.30 -2.30 17.64
CA ILE A 225 -4.84 -2.10 16.29
C ILE A 225 -4.26 -0.80 15.75
N TRP A 226 -3.62 -0.90 14.58
CA TRP A 226 -3.19 0.25 13.80
C TRP A 226 -4.12 0.43 12.60
N ARG A 227 -4.28 1.67 12.17
CA ARG A 227 -5.20 2.03 11.08
C ARG A 227 -4.54 3.04 10.17
N LYS A 228 -4.63 2.79 8.86
CA LYS A 228 -4.29 3.75 7.81
C LYS A 228 -5.53 4.07 7.01
N GLU A 229 -5.80 5.33 6.73
CA GLU A 229 -6.83 5.73 5.77
C GLU A 229 -6.38 5.31 4.37
N LEU A 230 -7.26 4.61 3.65
CA LEU A 230 -7.01 4.16 2.28
C LEU A 230 -6.98 5.37 1.35
N GLU A 231 -6.10 5.34 0.37
CA GLU A 231 -6.07 6.34 -0.68
C GLU A 231 -7.38 6.32 -1.51
N ASP A 232 -7.80 7.49 -2.00
CA ASP A 232 -9.05 7.62 -2.76
C ASP A 232 -9.07 6.69 -3.99
N THR A 233 -7.95 6.56 -4.69
CA THR A 233 -7.78 5.64 -5.82
C THR A 233 -7.90 4.17 -5.43
N ALA A 234 -7.40 3.78 -4.26
CA ALA A 234 -7.57 2.44 -3.70
C ALA A 234 -9.04 2.19 -3.37
N MET A 235 -9.70 3.17 -2.73
CA MET A 235 -11.14 3.07 -2.38
C MET A 235 -12.02 2.87 -3.61
N LEU A 236 -11.72 3.53 -4.74
CA LEU A 236 -12.47 3.37 -5.98
C LEU A 236 -12.34 1.97 -6.61
N LYS A 237 -11.22 1.28 -6.37
CA LYS A 237 -10.94 -0.07 -6.87
C LYS A 237 -11.33 -1.17 -5.90
N LEU A 238 -11.57 -0.82 -4.64
CA LEU A 238 -11.91 -1.79 -3.60
C LEU A 238 -13.27 -2.44 -3.89
N ASN A 239 -13.32 -3.75 -3.85
CA ASN A 239 -14.54 -4.55 -4.03
C ASN A 239 -14.67 -5.58 -2.91
N THR A 240 -15.73 -6.41 -2.97
CA THR A 240 -16.02 -7.45 -1.97
C THR A 240 -15.02 -8.61 -1.97
N ASP A 241 -14.23 -8.74 -3.04
CA ASP A 241 -13.27 -9.84 -3.23
C ASP A 241 -11.85 -9.40 -2.89
N ALA A 242 -11.70 -8.21 -2.31
CA ALA A 242 -10.41 -7.69 -1.85
C ALA A 242 -9.81 -8.60 -0.77
N VAL A 243 -8.52 -8.88 -0.89
CA VAL A 243 -7.75 -9.72 0.04
C VAL A 243 -6.84 -8.83 0.88
N CYS A 244 -6.87 -9.02 2.20
CA CYS A 244 -5.96 -8.38 3.12
C CYS A 244 -4.94 -9.39 3.65
N GLU A 245 -3.66 -9.00 3.64
CA GLU A 245 -2.58 -9.76 4.25
C GLU A 245 -1.88 -8.93 5.32
N ALA A 246 -1.32 -9.58 6.33
CA ALA A 246 -0.70 -8.91 7.46
C ALA A 246 0.65 -9.51 7.83
N TRP A 247 1.53 -8.66 8.31
CA TRP A 247 2.85 -9.02 8.85
C TRP A 247 3.06 -8.31 10.18
N ALA A 248 3.65 -9.01 11.14
CA ALA A 248 4.11 -8.43 12.38
C ALA A 248 5.50 -8.94 12.72
N TYR A 249 6.33 -8.06 13.24
CA TYR A 249 7.67 -8.39 13.67
C TYR A 249 7.93 -7.80 15.04
N GLN A 250 8.60 -8.57 15.89
CA GLN A 250 9.22 -8.08 17.11
C GLN A 250 10.69 -7.81 16.83
N ILE A 251 11.17 -6.64 17.25
CA ILE A 251 12.57 -6.27 17.11
C ILE A 251 13.28 -6.54 18.43
N GLU A 252 14.35 -7.34 18.39
CA GLU A 252 15.24 -7.59 19.52
C GLU A 252 16.62 -6.98 19.21
N SER A 253 17.08 -6.07 20.06
CA SER A 253 18.47 -5.58 20.02
C SER A 253 19.41 -6.69 20.41
N LEU A 254 20.41 -7.00 19.59
CA LEU A 254 21.44 -8.01 19.87
C LEU A 254 22.60 -7.45 20.70
#